data_4fdd00b1d3a671b62d40371011d76ebb
#
_entry.id   4fdd00b1d3a671b62d40371011d76ebb
#
_cell.length_a   1.000
_cell.length_b   1.000
_cell.length_c   1.000
_cell.angle_alpha   90.00
_cell.angle_beta   90.00
_cell.angle_gamma   90.00
#
_symmetry.space_group_name_H-M   'P 1'
#
loop_
_entity.id
_entity.type
_entity.pdbx_description
1 polymer ?
#
loop_
_entity_poly.entity_id
_entity_poly.type
_entity_poly.pdbx_seq_one_letter_code
_entity_poly.pdbx_strand_id
1 'polypeptide(L)'
;MPNLDRRTLMRAIAVGFLAATATAPDAYADPIRSAGSAARLPAPNGVLTRLPGDGNMLAFTVDDGTSVEVVAAFANFCRDTGTRITFFVNGVYRSWTVNAPALRPMVDSGQIQLANHTWSHPDITRLGPSAAADQIRRNADFLKNTYGVDGTPFFRPPYGRHSPDTDRIAADLGYRTVTLWSGTVGDSRPINQTDLIARAAESFQPQQIVLAHANQPPITHCYPQLVDLIHSRGLQTVTLGDVFA
;
A
#
# COMPACT_ATOMS: atom_id res chain seq x y z
N MET A 1 -5.40 -15.33 -84.82
CA MET A 1 -5.14 -14.93 -83.44
C MET A 1 -6.49 -14.85 -82.73
N PRO A 2 -6.86 -15.79 -81.91
CA PRO A 2 -8.16 -15.79 -81.23
C PRO A 2 -8.05 -15.00 -79.91
N ASN A 3 -9.06 -14.14 -79.67
CA ASN A 3 -9.33 -13.40 -78.46
C ASN A 3 -9.54 -14.32 -77.27
N LEU A 4 -8.76 -14.17 -76.23
CA LEU A 4 -8.97 -14.81 -74.95
C LEU A 4 -9.89 -13.90 -74.08
N ASP A 5 -11.05 -14.47 -73.77
CA ASP A 5 -12.15 -13.94 -73.02
C ASP A 5 -11.73 -13.67 -71.55
N ARG A 6 -12.00 -12.44 -71.07
CA ARG A 6 -11.67 -11.89 -69.74
C ARG A 6 -12.57 -12.44 -68.60
N ARG A 7 -13.34 -13.52 -68.84
CA ARG A 7 -14.36 -13.98 -67.87
C ARG A 7 -14.01 -15.20 -67.08
N THR A 8 -12.82 -15.80 -67.21
CA THR A 8 -12.52 -17.09 -66.59
C THR A 8 -11.39 -17.05 -65.56
N LEU A 9 -11.10 -15.90 -64.94
CA LEU A 9 -10.08 -15.85 -63.89
C LEU A 9 -10.58 -15.16 -62.63
N MET A 10 -11.72 -15.61 -62.09
CA MET A 10 -12.16 -15.34 -60.73
C MET A 10 -12.68 -16.60 -60.07
N ARG A 11 -11.80 -17.54 -59.80
CA ARG A 11 -12.06 -18.60 -58.83
C ARG A 11 -11.05 -18.51 -57.73
N ALA A 12 -11.51 -17.86 -56.65
CA ALA A 12 -11.41 -18.25 -55.26
C ALA A 12 -10.07 -18.87 -54.80
N ILE A 13 -9.24 -18.05 -54.18
CA ILE A 13 -8.46 -18.51 -53.03
C ILE A 13 -8.99 -17.76 -51.85
N ALA A 14 -10.01 -18.32 -51.19
CA ALA A 14 -10.36 -17.95 -49.83
C ALA A 14 -9.33 -18.64 -48.92
N VAL A 15 -8.20 -17.97 -48.67
CA VAL A 15 -7.30 -18.31 -47.57
C VAL A 15 -7.96 -17.79 -46.33
N GLY A 16 -8.55 -18.68 -45.55
CA GLY A 16 -9.06 -18.39 -44.20
C GLY A 16 -7.91 -17.96 -43.33
N PHE A 17 -7.82 -16.66 -43.05
CA PHE A 17 -7.11 -16.17 -41.87
C PHE A 17 -7.93 -16.58 -40.65
N LEU A 18 -7.57 -17.68 -40.02
CA LEU A 18 -7.89 -17.88 -38.61
C LEU A 18 -7.11 -16.81 -37.85
N ALA A 19 -7.79 -15.74 -37.51
CA ALA A 19 -7.34 -14.82 -36.48
C ALA A 19 -7.35 -15.61 -35.16
N ALA A 20 -6.21 -16.18 -34.79
CA ALA A 20 -5.99 -16.61 -33.43
C ALA A 20 -6.04 -15.32 -32.58
N THR A 21 -7.18 -15.06 -31.97
CA THR A 21 -7.27 -14.14 -30.85
C THR A 21 -6.45 -14.79 -29.75
N ALA A 22 -5.17 -14.41 -29.65
CA ALA A 22 -4.40 -14.63 -28.46
C ALA A 22 -5.09 -13.81 -27.37
N THR A 23 -5.97 -14.46 -26.61
CA THR A 23 -6.35 -13.96 -25.28
C THR A 23 -5.07 -13.93 -24.50
N ALA A 24 -4.58 -12.71 -24.23
CA ALA A 24 -3.57 -12.52 -23.19
C ALA A 24 -4.09 -13.26 -21.95
N PRO A 25 -3.26 -14.04 -21.26
CA PRO A 25 -3.72 -14.63 -20.01
C PRO A 25 -4.09 -13.48 -19.09
N ASP A 26 -5.30 -13.52 -18.53
CA ASP A 26 -5.70 -12.72 -17.36
C ASP A 26 -4.83 -13.14 -16.19
N ALA A 27 -3.59 -12.66 -16.16
CA ALA A 27 -2.52 -13.15 -15.29
C ALA A 27 -2.63 -12.63 -13.86
N TYR A 28 -3.64 -11.81 -13.51
CA TYR A 28 -3.73 -11.21 -12.18
C TYR A 28 -5.13 -11.15 -11.58
N ALA A 29 -6.10 -11.86 -12.16
CA ALA A 29 -7.49 -11.86 -11.68
C ALA A 29 -7.85 -13.10 -10.87
N ASP A 30 -6.98 -13.54 -9.93
CA ASP A 30 -7.50 -14.21 -8.73
C ASP A 30 -7.76 -13.10 -7.71
N PRO A 31 -9.04 -12.83 -7.34
CA PRO A 31 -9.29 -11.90 -6.26
C PRO A 31 -8.60 -12.47 -5.04
N ILE A 32 -7.56 -11.76 -4.55
CA ILE A 32 -7.00 -12.03 -3.22
C ILE A 32 -8.22 -12.12 -2.31
N ARG A 33 -8.53 -13.33 -1.85
CA ARG A 33 -9.75 -13.62 -1.09
C ARG A 33 -9.87 -12.56 -0.02
N SER A 34 -10.99 -11.82 -0.04
CA SER A 34 -11.34 -10.96 1.09
C SER A 34 -11.12 -11.79 2.35
N ALA A 35 -10.37 -11.26 3.30
CA ALA A 35 -10.14 -11.92 4.57
C ALA A 35 -11.51 -12.41 5.04
N GLY A 36 -11.71 -13.73 5.04
CA GLY A 36 -12.97 -14.31 5.48
C GLY A 36 -13.26 -13.71 6.85
N SER A 37 -14.51 -13.41 7.14
CA SER A 37 -15.06 -12.75 8.35
C SER A 37 -14.57 -13.37 9.67
N ALA A 38 -13.26 -13.44 9.88
CA ALA A 38 -12.68 -13.66 11.18
C ALA A 38 -12.98 -12.42 12.03
N ALA A 39 -13.48 -12.62 13.25
CA ALA A 39 -13.73 -11.52 14.16
C ALA A 39 -12.43 -10.73 14.36
N ARG A 40 -12.47 -9.41 14.10
CA ARG A 40 -11.32 -8.53 14.32
C ARG A 40 -10.93 -8.57 15.79
N LEU A 41 -9.64 -8.52 16.04
CA LEU A 41 -9.11 -8.44 17.39
C LEU A 41 -9.17 -7.00 17.91
N PRO A 42 -9.29 -6.76 19.21
CA PRO A 42 -9.08 -5.42 19.75
C PRO A 42 -7.69 -4.92 19.40
N ALA A 43 -7.60 -3.67 18.91
CA ALA A 43 -6.30 -3.06 18.66
C ALA A 43 -5.53 -2.92 19.99
N PRO A 44 -4.24 -3.29 20.05
CA PRO A 44 -3.48 -3.27 21.28
C PRO A 44 -3.25 -1.83 21.77
N ASN A 45 -3.26 -1.66 23.09
CA ASN A 45 -2.76 -0.43 23.70
C ASN A 45 -1.24 -0.55 23.87
N GLY A 46 -0.47 0.32 23.21
CA GLY A 46 0.98 0.32 23.23
C GLY A 46 1.61 -0.04 21.88
N VAL A 47 2.80 -0.64 21.92
CA VAL A 47 3.61 -0.86 20.71
C VAL A 47 3.19 -2.14 19.98
N LEU A 48 2.97 -2.00 18.68
CA LEU A 48 2.68 -3.10 17.76
C LEU A 48 3.81 -3.19 16.73
N THR A 49 4.50 -4.34 16.65
CA THR A 49 5.60 -4.59 15.71
C THR A 49 5.30 -5.71 14.72
N ARG A 50 4.37 -6.62 15.06
CA ARG A 50 3.96 -7.79 14.25
C ARG A 50 2.47 -8.01 14.38
N LEU A 51 1.88 -8.68 13.39
CA LEU A 51 0.51 -9.17 13.49
C LEU A 51 0.45 -10.35 14.45
N PRO A 52 -0.66 -10.52 15.20
CA PRO A 52 -0.86 -11.63 16.12
C PRO A 52 -1.18 -12.95 15.40
N GLY A 53 -0.97 -14.07 16.09
CA GLY A 53 -1.32 -15.41 15.60
C GLY A 53 -0.28 -16.03 14.66
N ASP A 54 -0.62 -17.21 14.12
CA ASP A 54 0.27 -18.06 13.32
C ASP A 54 -0.23 -18.20 11.87
N GLY A 55 -0.89 -17.17 11.32
CA GLY A 55 -1.42 -17.19 9.95
C GLY A 55 -0.37 -16.83 8.90
N ASN A 56 -0.85 -16.53 7.69
CA ASN A 56 -0.05 -16.12 6.55
C ASN A 56 -0.28 -14.64 6.15
N MET A 57 -0.77 -13.83 7.08
CA MET A 57 -1.02 -12.41 6.82
C MET A 57 0.29 -11.63 6.70
N LEU A 58 0.26 -10.59 5.85
CA LEU A 58 1.33 -9.62 5.66
C LEU A 58 0.72 -8.22 5.71
N ALA A 59 1.06 -7.42 6.71
CA ALA A 59 0.73 -6.00 6.71
C ALA A 59 1.82 -5.23 5.96
N PHE A 60 1.58 -4.98 4.67
CA PHE A 60 2.45 -4.10 3.90
C PHE A 60 2.08 -2.65 4.21
N THR A 61 2.99 -1.91 4.85
CA THR A 61 2.76 -0.54 5.32
C THR A 61 3.70 0.43 4.65
N VAL A 62 3.18 1.62 4.32
CA VAL A 62 3.91 2.62 3.51
C VAL A 62 3.82 3.98 4.18
N ASP A 63 4.98 4.60 4.44
CA ASP A 63 5.07 5.86 5.16
C ASP A 63 5.25 7.07 4.23
N ASP A 64 5.01 8.26 4.78
CA ASP A 64 5.32 9.59 4.28
C ASP A 64 4.45 10.09 3.12
N GLY A 65 4.88 9.82 1.88
CA GLY A 65 4.22 10.32 0.67
C GLY A 65 4.83 11.60 0.09
N THR A 66 6.15 11.76 0.13
CA THR A 66 6.81 12.98 -0.37
C THR A 66 6.69 13.15 -1.88
N SER A 67 6.57 12.04 -2.66
CA SER A 67 6.47 12.07 -4.12
C SER A 67 5.03 11.84 -4.60
N VAL A 68 4.54 12.76 -5.44
CA VAL A 68 3.23 12.64 -6.09
C VAL A 68 3.18 11.41 -6.99
N GLU A 69 4.25 11.17 -7.72
CA GLU A 69 4.37 10.08 -8.70
C GLU A 69 4.43 8.71 -8.01
N VAL A 70 5.14 8.62 -6.89
CA VAL A 70 5.25 7.36 -6.14
C VAL A 70 3.93 7.02 -5.45
N VAL A 71 3.23 7.99 -4.87
CA VAL A 71 1.87 7.78 -4.32
C VAL A 71 0.89 7.35 -5.41
N ALA A 72 0.94 7.98 -6.60
CA ALA A 72 0.14 7.57 -7.75
C ALA A 72 0.44 6.13 -8.19
N ALA A 73 1.73 5.76 -8.22
CA ALA A 73 2.16 4.41 -8.57
C ALA A 73 1.68 3.37 -7.56
N PHE A 74 1.71 3.66 -6.25
CA PHE A 74 1.12 2.79 -5.22
C PHE A 74 -0.40 2.66 -5.38
N ALA A 75 -1.11 3.75 -5.71
CA ALA A 75 -2.55 3.70 -5.97
C ALA A 75 -2.87 2.76 -7.14
N ASN A 76 -2.11 2.87 -8.24
CA ASN A 76 -2.24 1.97 -9.39
C ASN A 76 -1.90 0.53 -9.00
N PHE A 77 -0.81 0.31 -8.28
CA PHE A 77 -0.41 -1.01 -7.79
C PHE A 77 -1.52 -1.68 -6.97
N CYS A 78 -2.09 -0.98 -6.01
CA CYS A 78 -3.20 -1.53 -5.21
C CYS A 78 -4.42 -1.86 -6.08
N ARG A 79 -4.81 -0.95 -6.99
CA ARG A 79 -5.96 -1.15 -7.88
C ARG A 79 -5.76 -2.36 -8.81
N ASP A 80 -4.57 -2.48 -9.41
CA ASP A 80 -4.32 -3.44 -10.48
C ASP A 80 -4.03 -4.87 -9.94
N THR A 81 -3.57 -4.98 -8.67
CA THR A 81 -3.20 -6.26 -8.06
C THR A 81 -4.13 -6.70 -6.93
N GLY A 82 -5.01 -5.84 -6.46
CA GLY A 82 -5.80 -6.12 -5.26
C GLY A 82 -5.01 -6.07 -3.95
N THR A 83 -3.72 -5.72 -3.99
CA THR A 83 -2.88 -5.61 -2.79
C THR A 83 -3.48 -4.64 -1.79
N ARG A 84 -3.51 -5.05 -0.51
CA ARG A 84 -4.04 -4.26 0.60
C ARG A 84 -2.89 -3.59 1.34
N ILE A 85 -3.00 -2.30 1.60
CA ILE A 85 -1.93 -1.48 2.19
C ILE A 85 -2.48 -0.57 3.30
N THR A 86 -1.71 -0.39 4.36
CA THR A 86 -1.90 0.72 5.31
C THR A 86 -0.87 1.81 5.04
N PHE A 87 -1.32 3.00 4.67
CA PHE A 87 -0.46 4.18 4.56
C PHE A 87 -0.44 4.94 5.88
N PHE A 88 0.77 5.27 6.36
CA PHE A 88 0.99 6.22 7.43
C PHE A 88 1.33 7.59 6.83
N VAL A 89 0.35 8.45 6.81
CA VAL A 89 0.31 9.68 6.00
C VAL A 89 0.92 10.86 6.74
N ASN A 90 1.76 11.64 6.05
CA ASN A 90 2.07 13.02 6.45
C ASN A 90 1.26 14.00 5.59
N GLY A 91 0.26 14.63 6.19
CA GLY A 91 -0.70 15.45 5.46
C GLY A 91 -0.13 16.73 4.83
N VAL A 92 1.09 17.14 5.20
CA VAL A 92 1.78 18.27 4.61
C VAL A 92 2.11 18.06 3.12
N TYR A 93 2.23 16.81 2.68
CA TYR A 93 2.62 16.51 1.30
C TYR A 93 1.41 16.56 0.35
N ARG A 94 1.54 17.38 -0.69
CA ARG A 94 0.49 17.55 -1.70
C ARG A 94 0.11 16.27 -2.47
N SER A 95 0.97 15.28 -2.45
CA SER A 95 0.74 13.96 -3.06
C SER A 95 -0.59 13.35 -2.62
N TRP A 96 -0.92 13.49 -1.36
CA TRP A 96 -2.17 12.96 -0.78
C TRP A 96 -3.41 13.70 -1.29
N THR A 97 -3.32 15.00 -1.50
CA THR A 97 -4.44 15.78 -2.07
C THR A 97 -4.56 15.56 -3.58
N VAL A 98 -3.44 15.55 -4.31
CA VAL A 98 -3.43 15.36 -5.78
C VAL A 98 -3.96 13.97 -6.15
N ASN A 99 -3.58 12.93 -5.41
CA ASN A 99 -3.99 11.56 -5.67
C ASN A 99 -5.29 11.14 -4.95
N ALA A 100 -5.93 12.03 -4.19
CA ALA A 100 -7.16 11.71 -3.47
C ALA A 100 -8.28 11.12 -4.37
N PRO A 101 -8.53 11.60 -5.60
CA PRO A 101 -9.53 10.99 -6.47
C PRO A 101 -9.27 9.53 -6.81
N ALA A 102 -8.00 9.14 -6.97
CA ALA A 102 -7.61 7.76 -7.26
C ALA A 102 -7.61 6.87 -6.01
N LEU A 103 -7.28 7.43 -4.84
CA LEU A 103 -7.19 6.70 -3.58
C LEU A 103 -8.55 6.48 -2.91
N ARG A 104 -9.47 7.46 -2.98
CA ARG A 104 -10.76 7.42 -2.27
C ARG A 104 -11.56 6.13 -2.50
N PRO A 105 -11.76 5.61 -3.72
CA PRO A 105 -12.53 4.38 -3.91
C PRO A 105 -11.94 3.18 -3.16
N MET A 106 -10.60 3.11 -3.06
CA MET A 106 -9.92 2.04 -2.34
C MET A 106 -9.91 2.26 -0.82
N VAL A 107 -9.92 3.51 -0.37
CA VAL A 107 -10.11 3.86 1.06
C VAL A 107 -11.54 3.53 1.49
N ASP A 108 -12.53 3.90 0.70
CA ASP A 108 -13.96 3.66 0.97
C ASP A 108 -14.28 2.15 1.01
N SER A 109 -13.61 1.34 0.16
CA SER A 109 -13.75 -0.13 0.16
C SER A 109 -12.94 -0.81 1.27
N GLY A 110 -12.06 -0.08 1.97
CA GLY A 110 -11.14 -0.62 2.96
C GLY A 110 -9.94 -1.36 2.38
N GLN A 111 -9.75 -1.38 1.06
CA GLN A 111 -8.56 -1.95 0.44
C GLN A 111 -7.29 -1.19 0.83
N ILE A 112 -7.40 0.13 0.95
CA ILE A 112 -6.36 1.01 1.49
C ILE A 112 -6.84 1.56 2.83
N GLN A 113 -6.01 1.46 3.84
CA GLN A 113 -6.20 2.13 5.11
C GLN A 113 -5.25 3.33 5.21
N LEU A 114 -5.75 4.46 5.74
CA LEU A 114 -4.93 5.62 6.07
C LEU A 114 -4.80 5.73 7.58
N ALA A 115 -3.58 5.94 8.05
CA ALA A 115 -3.21 6.08 9.45
C ALA A 115 -2.33 7.32 9.65
N ASN A 116 -2.07 7.69 10.90
CA ASN A 116 -1.43 8.95 11.24
C ASN A 116 0.11 8.80 11.37
N HIS A 117 0.86 9.66 10.63
CA HIS A 117 2.32 9.75 10.70
C HIS A 117 2.81 11.16 11.07
N THR A 118 2.01 11.93 11.81
CA THR A 118 2.18 13.35 12.06
C THR A 118 1.92 14.25 10.83
N TRP A 119 1.79 15.55 11.06
CA TRP A 119 1.57 16.51 9.97
C TRP A 119 2.78 16.63 9.03
N SER A 120 3.98 16.92 9.60
CA SER A 120 5.17 17.31 8.83
C SER A 120 6.43 16.52 9.14
N HIS A 121 6.28 15.32 9.72
CA HIS A 121 7.36 14.36 9.97
C HIS A 121 8.49 14.86 10.91
N PRO A 122 8.22 15.59 12.00
CA PRO A 122 9.28 15.93 12.96
C PRO A 122 9.63 14.72 13.85
N ASP A 123 10.82 14.74 14.44
CA ASP A 123 11.12 13.87 15.59
C ASP A 123 10.24 14.31 16.78
N ILE A 124 9.14 13.59 17.00
CA ILE A 124 8.11 13.95 17.98
C ILE A 124 8.65 13.96 19.42
N THR A 125 9.72 13.20 19.69
CA THR A 125 10.34 13.14 21.03
C THR A 125 11.11 14.40 21.39
N ARG A 126 11.37 15.26 20.40
CA ARG A 126 12.06 16.55 20.58
C ARG A 126 11.11 17.74 20.69
N LEU A 127 9.81 17.50 20.60
CA LEU A 127 8.78 18.52 20.68
C LEU A 127 8.27 18.65 22.12
N GLY A 128 7.85 19.86 22.49
CA GLY A 128 7.03 20.04 23.69
C GLY A 128 5.64 19.39 23.50
N PRO A 129 4.95 19.03 24.61
CA PRO A 129 3.70 18.29 24.57
C PRO A 129 2.62 18.88 23.65
N SER A 130 2.44 20.20 23.70
CA SER A 130 1.46 20.90 22.85
C SER A 130 1.80 20.81 21.37
N ALA A 131 3.08 20.95 20.99
CA ALA A 131 3.53 20.87 19.62
C ALA A 131 3.44 19.41 19.09
N ALA A 132 3.73 18.42 19.93
CA ALA A 132 3.55 17.00 19.58
C ALA A 132 2.07 16.68 19.33
N ALA A 133 1.17 17.12 20.21
CA ALA A 133 -0.27 16.97 20.05
C ALA A 133 -0.79 17.68 18.79
N ASP A 134 -0.27 18.89 18.48
CA ASP A 134 -0.65 19.63 17.26
C ASP A 134 -0.27 18.87 15.98
N GLN A 135 0.91 18.27 15.93
CA GLN A 135 1.35 17.45 14.80
C GLN A 135 0.40 16.28 14.51
N ILE A 136 -0.07 15.60 15.54
CA ILE A 136 -1.00 14.47 15.41
C ILE A 136 -2.40 14.96 15.01
N ARG A 137 -2.90 16.01 15.69
CA ARG A 137 -4.23 16.56 15.47
C ARG A 137 -4.40 17.13 14.06
N ARG A 138 -3.45 17.95 13.60
CA ARG A 138 -3.48 18.53 12.24
C ARG A 138 -3.52 17.46 11.16
N ASN A 139 -2.81 16.36 11.38
CA ASN A 139 -2.84 15.25 10.42
C ASN A 139 -4.17 14.49 10.48
N ALA A 140 -4.74 14.28 11.66
CA ALA A 140 -6.09 13.70 11.79
C ALA A 140 -7.15 14.54 11.08
N ASP A 141 -7.11 15.88 11.27
CA ASP A 141 -8.01 16.82 10.59
C ASP A 141 -7.84 16.75 9.06
N PHE A 142 -6.60 16.66 8.59
CA PHE A 142 -6.33 16.47 7.15
C PHE A 142 -6.94 15.17 6.61
N LEU A 143 -6.72 14.04 7.28
CA LEU A 143 -7.28 12.75 6.88
C LEU A 143 -8.81 12.78 6.85
N LYS A 144 -9.43 13.38 7.87
CA LYS A 144 -10.89 13.52 7.97
C LYS A 144 -11.46 14.42 6.88
N ASN A 145 -10.85 15.58 6.65
CA ASN A 145 -11.33 16.54 5.67
C ASN A 145 -11.10 16.09 4.23
N THR A 146 -10.01 15.35 3.98
CA THR A 146 -9.65 14.90 2.63
C THR A 146 -10.26 13.56 2.28
N TYR A 147 -10.34 12.62 3.21
CA TYR A 147 -10.72 11.23 2.96
C TYR A 147 -11.93 10.74 3.77
N GLY A 148 -12.38 11.49 4.77
CA GLY A 148 -13.49 11.07 5.64
C GLY A 148 -13.09 10.12 6.76
N VAL A 149 -11.79 9.85 6.95
CA VAL A 149 -11.24 8.96 7.98
C VAL A 149 -10.36 9.74 8.94
N ASP A 150 -10.22 9.28 10.19
CA ASP A 150 -9.37 9.94 11.19
C ASP A 150 -8.06 9.21 11.48
N GLY A 151 -7.91 7.97 10.98
CA GLY A 151 -6.70 7.16 11.11
C GLY A 151 -6.54 6.43 12.45
N THR A 152 -7.45 6.61 13.41
CA THR A 152 -7.40 5.88 14.68
C THR A 152 -7.63 4.37 14.50
N PRO A 153 -7.08 3.54 15.39
CA PRO A 153 -6.24 3.83 16.55
C PRO A 153 -4.73 3.83 16.25
N PHE A 154 -4.31 3.80 14.97
CA PHE A 154 -2.94 3.54 14.56
C PHE A 154 -2.15 4.82 14.34
N PHE A 155 -1.03 4.92 15.06
CA PHE A 155 -0.06 5.99 14.94
C PHE A 155 1.33 5.40 14.70
N ARG A 156 2.05 5.93 13.71
CA ARG A 156 3.47 5.63 13.54
C ARG A 156 4.27 6.90 13.78
N PRO A 157 5.12 6.93 14.83
CA PRO A 157 5.97 8.08 15.07
C PRO A 157 7.06 8.17 14.00
N PRO A 158 7.39 9.37 13.50
CA PRO A 158 8.50 9.58 12.59
C PRO A 158 9.80 8.95 13.08
N TYR A 159 10.55 8.32 12.16
CA TYR A 159 11.79 7.59 12.47
C TYR A 159 11.62 6.39 13.42
N GLY A 160 10.41 5.99 13.75
CA GLY A 160 10.11 5.03 14.82
C GLY A 160 10.45 5.55 16.22
N ARG A 161 10.70 6.85 16.38
CA ARG A 161 11.11 7.44 17.66
C ARG A 161 9.89 7.83 18.49
N HIS A 162 9.77 7.20 19.63
CA HIS A 162 8.70 7.45 20.59
C HIS A 162 9.20 7.39 22.04
N SER A 163 8.39 7.82 22.97
CA SER A 163 8.64 7.76 24.40
C SER A 163 7.32 7.58 25.14
N PRO A 164 7.32 7.17 26.43
CA PRO A 164 6.08 7.06 27.20
C PRO A 164 5.24 8.34 27.19
N ASP A 165 5.87 9.51 27.13
CA ASP A 165 5.16 10.80 27.07
C ASP A 165 4.52 11.03 25.70
N THR A 166 5.23 10.76 24.59
CA THR A 166 4.66 10.90 23.26
C THR A 166 3.57 9.87 22.99
N ASP A 167 3.71 8.66 23.52
CA ASP A 167 2.71 7.59 23.43
C ASP A 167 1.43 7.97 24.17
N ARG A 168 1.55 8.56 25.37
CA ARG A 168 0.41 9.08 26.11
C ARG A 168 -0.28 10.22 25.36
N ILE A 169 0.47 11.17 24.79
CA ILE A 169 -0.09 12.26 23.98
C ILE A 169 -0.88 11.70 22.78
N ALA A 170 -0.34 10.70 22.10
CA ALA A 170 -1.03 10.05 20.99
C ALA A 170 -2.31 9.32 21.46
N ALA A 171 -2.23 8.59 22.56
CA ALA A 171 -3.36 7.86 23.15
C ALA A 171 -4.51 8.81 23.59
N ASP A 172 -4.18 9.96 24.18
CA ASP A 172 -5.15 11.00 24.57
C ASP A 172 -5.90 11.58 23.37
N LEU A 173 -5.35 11.43 22.16
CA LEU A 173 -5.96 11.82 20.88
C LEU A 173 -6.64 10.63 20.15
N GLY A 174 -6.76 9.46 20.81
CA GLY A 174 -7.37 8.25 20.24
C GLY A 174 -6.39 7.29 19.56
N TYR A 175 -5.12 7.66 19.40
CA TYR A 175 -4.08 6.87 18.75
C TYR A 175 -3.34 5.99 19.78
N ARG A 176 -4.03 4.97 20.29
CA ARG A 176 -3.50 4.11 21.36
C ARG A 176 -2.54 3.01 20.89
N THR A 177 -2.44 2.77 19.59
CA THR A 177 -1.57 1.75 18.99
C THR A 177 -0.39 2.41 18.29
N VAL A 178 0.78 2.42 18.95
CA VAL A 178 2.04 2.85 18.35
C VAL A 178 2.53 1.75 17.43
N THR A 179 2.40 1.97 16.12
CA THR A 179 2.69 0.93 15.12
C THR A 179 4.11 1.11 14.59
N LEU A 180 4.98 0.17 14.90
CA LEU A 180 6.30 0.04 14.33
C LEU A 180 6.30 -1.07 13.24
N TRP A 181 7.42 -1.73 13.03
CA TRP A 181 7.59 -2.78 12.03
C TRP A 181 8.55 -3.85 12.49
N SER A 182 8.50 -5.01 11.86
CA SER A 182 9.41 -6.13 12.08
C SER A 182 10.20 -6.49 10.83
N GLY A 183 9.90 -5.87 9.68
CA GLY A 183 10.61 -5.99 8.43
C GLY A 183 10.59 -4.67 7.64
N THR A 184 11.51 -4.50 6.70
CA THR A 184 11.57 -3.31 5.84
C THR A 184 12.13 -3.64 4.46
N VAL A 185 11.66 -2.94 3.43
CA VAL A 185 12.27 -3.00 2.09
C VAL A 185 13.49 -2.09 1.96
N GLY A 186 13.83 -1.31 3.01
CA GLY A 186 15.08 -0.54 3.10
C GLY A 186 15.11 0.76 2.31
N ASP A 187 13.99 1.25 1.83
CA ASP A 187 13.83 2.39 0.92
C ASP A 187 13.70 3.76 1.60
N SER A 188 13.99 3.84 2.92
CA SER A 188 14.11 5.12 3.64
C SER A 188 15.25 6.01 3.14
N ARG A 189 16.15 5.44 2.34
CA ARG A 189 17.27 6.09 1.64
C ARG A 189 17.31 5.61 0.20
N PRO A 190 18.02 6.30 -0.71
CA PRO A 190 18.22 5.80 -2.06
C PRO A 190 18.75 4.36 -2.05
N ILE A 191 18.06 3.47 -2.74
CA ILE A 191 18.38 2.04 -2.84
C ILE A 191 18.18 1.61 -4.30
N ASN A 192 18.99 0.68 -4.79
CA ASN A 192 18.75 0.08 -6.11
C ASN A 192 17.69 -1.03 -6.02
N GLN A 193 17.13 -1.40 -7.17
CA GLN A 193 16.04 -2.39 -7.25
C GLN A 193 16.46 -3.78 -6.74
N THR A 194 17.69 -4.21 -7.02
CA THR A 194 18.19 -5.52 -6.59
C THR A 194 18.23 -5.63 -5.07
N ASP A 195 18.78 -4.63 -4.40
CA ASP A 195 18.87 -4.60 -2.94
C ASP A 195 17.47 -4.46 -2.30
N LEU A 196 16.58 -3.67 -2.92
CA LEU A 196 15.20 -3.54 -2.45
C LEU A 196 14.48 -4.89 -2.47
N ILE A 197 14.56 -5.62 -3.58
CA ILE A 197 13.95 -6.95 -3.71
C ILE A 197 14.59 -7.97 -2.76
N ALA A 198 15.90 -7.92 -2.56
CA ALA A 198 16.56 -8.79 -1.58
C ALA A 198 16.03 -8.55 -0.16
N ARG A 199 15.89 -7.27 0.26
CA ARG A 199 15.29 -6.91 1.55
C ARG A 199 13.81 -7.26 1.65
N ALA A 200 13.05 -7.08 0.58
CA ALA A 200 11.66 -7.53 0.52
C ALA A 200 11.58 -9.05 0.69
N ALA A 201 12.48 -9.81 0.05
CA ALA A 201 12.54 -11.25 0.20
C ALA A 201 12.87 -11.70 1.64
N GLU A 202 13.64 -10.94 2.40
CA GLU A 202 13.88 -11.20 3.82
C GLU A 202 12.65 -10.85 4.68
N SER A 203 11.95 -9.77 4.33
CA SER A 203 10.92 -9.13 5.17
C SER A 203 9.50 -9.62 4.91
N PHE A 204 9.16 -10.07 3.69
CA PHE A 204 7.82 -10.55 3.35
C PHE A 204 7.61 -11.97 3.90
N GLN A 205 7.38 -12.06 5.20
CA GLN A 205 7.16 -13.31 5.93
C GLN A 205 5.79 -13.28 6.62
N PRO A 206 5.23 -14.44 7.01
CA PRO A 206 3.99 -14.50 7.75
C PRO A 206 3.97 -13.63 9.00
N GLN A 207 2.88 -12.92 9.21
CA GLN A 207 2.58 -12.05 10.35
C GLN A 207 3.54 -10.87 10.51
N GLN A 208 4.31 -10.51 9.48
CA GLN A 208 5.15 -9.32 9.51
C GLN A 208 4.33 -8.05 9.27
N ILE A 209 4.73 -6.98 9.95
CA ILE A 209 4.44 -5.61 9.56
C ILE A 209 5.68 -5.08 8.85
N VAL A 210 5.58 -4.82 7.55
CA VAL A 210 6.71 -4.42 6.71
C VAL A 210 6.62 -2.94 6.36
N LEU A 211 7.73 -2.23 6.56
CA LEU A 211 7.89 -0.82 6.26
C LEU A 211 8.43 -0.60 4.85
N ALA A 212 7.76 0.27 4.11
CA ALA A 212 8.20 0.91 2.89
C ALA A 212 7.86 2.42 2.93
N HIS A 213 8.30 3.19 1.93
CA HIS A 213 8.04 4.64 1.85
C HIS A 213 7.52 5.04 0.47
N ALA A 214 6.60 6.01 0.43
CA ALA A 214 6.11 6.59 -0.81
C ALA A 214 6.94 7.82 -1.23
N ASN A 215 8.27 7.68 -1.22
CA ASN A 215 9.23 8.77 -1.41
C ASN A 215 10.12 8.61 -2.64
N GLN A 216 10.61 7.40 -2.89
CA GLN A 216 11.67 7.15 -3.86
C GLN A 216 11.17 6.28 -5.02
N PRO A 217 11.48 6.65 -6.29
CA PRO A 217 11.02 5.91 -7.48
C PRO A 217 11.41 4.43 -7.55
N PRO A 218 12.55 3.94 -7.04
CA PRO A 218 12.98 2.55 -7.23
C PRO A 218 11.92 1.50 -6.88
N ILE A 219 11.11 1.73 -5.84
CA ILE A 219 10.06 0.78 -5.43
C ILE A 219 8.99 0.60 -6.51
N THR A 220 8.70 1.65 -7.29
CA THR A 220 7.68 1.60 -8.34
C THR A 220 8.04 0.67 -9.49
N HIS A 221 9.32 0.36 -9.65
CA HIS A 221 9.84 -0.58 -10.65
C HIS A 221 9.95 -2.01 -10.13
N CYS A 222 9.61 -2.25 -8.86
CA CYS A 222 9.71 -3.55 -8.20
C CYS A 222 8.36 -4.23 -7.96
N TYR A 223 7.24 -3.58 -8.29
CA TYR A 223 5.90 -4.11 -7.98
C TYR A 223 5.65 -5.53 -8.50
N PRO A 224 6.01 -5.90 -9.74
CA PRO A 224 5.84 -7.29 -10.19
C PRO A 224 6.55 -8.29 -9.29
N GLN A 225 7.81 -8.03 -8.93
CA GLN A 225 8.59 -8.92 -8.07
C GLN A 225 8.05 -8.96 -6.63
N LEU A 226 7.50 -7.85 -6.11
CA LEU A 226 6.84 -7.83 -4.81
C LEU A 226 5.57 -8.70 -4.82
N VAL A 227 4.78 -8.65 -5.88
CA VAL A 227 3.61 -9.52 -6.07
C VAL A 227 4.02 -10.98 -6.16
N ASP A 228 5.06 -11.29 -6.93
CA ASP A 228 5.60 -12.65 -7.05
C ASP A 228 6.05 -13.21 -5.69
N LEU A 229 6.69 -12.39 -4.86
CA LEU A 229 7.07 -12.77 -3.49
C LEU A 229 5.84 -13.06 -2.61
N ILE A 230 4.81 -12.22 -2.69
CA ILE A 230 3.55 -12.41 -1.95
C ILE A 230 2.91 -13.74 -2.36
N HIS A 231 2.75 -13.98 -3.66
CA HIS A 231 2.09 -15.18 -4.19
C HIS A 231 2.90 -16.46 -3.94
N SER A 232 4.21 -16.43 -4.23
CA SER A 232 5.07 -17.62 -4.06
C SER A 232 5.17 -18.10 -2.62
N ARG A 233 4.90 -17.22 -1.65
CA ARG A 233 4.88 -17.52 -0.22
C ARG A 233 3.48 -17.77 0.34
N GLY A 234 2.45 -17.69 -0.50
CA GLY A 234 1.06 -17.83 -0.10
C GLY A 234 0.62 -16.77 0.92
N LEU A 235 1.24 -15.57 0.87
CA LEU A 235 0.93 -14.50 1.81
C LEU A 235 -0.37 -13.80 1.43
N GLN A 236 -1.16 -13.45 2.44
CA GLN A 236 -2.35 -12.63 2.30
C GLN A 236 -2.05 -11.21 2.77
N THR A 237 -2.07 -10.22 1.86
CA THR A 237 -1.93 -8.82 2.26
C THR A 237 -3.17 -8.34 3.00
N VAL A 238 -2.95 -7.63 4.11
CA VAL A 238 -4.01 -7.07 4.97
C VAL A 238 -3.69 -5.64 5.33
N THR A 239 -4.74 -4.83 5.53
CA THR A 239 -4.60 -3.58 6.28
C THR A 239 -4.58 -3.88 7.78
N LEU A 240 -4.11 -2.96 8.61
CA LEU A 240 -4.21 -3.13 10.07
C LEU A 240 -5.68 -3.18 10.51
N GLY A 241 -6.57 -2.43 9.83
CA GLY A 241 -8.01 -2.45 10.07
C GLY A 241 -8.73 -3.74 9.65
N ASP A 242 -8.10 -4.63 8.86
CA ASP A 242 -8.64 -5.97 8.60
C ASP A 242 -8.45 -6.89 9.80
N VAL A 243 -7.38 -6.66 10.57
CA VAL A 243 -6.98 -7.51 11.71
C VAL A 243 -7.55 -6.96 13.02
N PHE A 244 -7.57 -5.64 13.16
CA PHE A 244 -7.95 -4.99 14.41
C PHE A 244 -9.21 -4.13 14.26
N ALA A 245 -10.00 -4.04 15.37
CA ALA A 245 -11.20 -3.20 15.50
C ALA A 245 -10.96 -2.05 16.50
#